data_4b3c4135778d1ebde7825baab9ae7857
#
_entry.id   4b3c4135778d1ebde7825baab9ae7857
#
_cell.length_a   1.000
_cell.length_b   1.000
_cell.length_c   1.000
_cell.angle_alpha   90.00
_cell.angle_beta   90.00
_cell.angle_gamma   90.00
#
_symmetry.space_group_name_H-M   'P 1'
#
loop_
_entity.id
_entity.type
_entity.pdbx_description
1 polymer ?
#
loop_
_entity_poly.entity_id
_entity_poly.type
_entity_poly.pdbx_seq_one_letter_code
_entity_poly.pdbx_strand_id
1 'polypeptide(L)'
;MSKQAILELDHDACKTQAMAYLEQGFNCAQAVACTLAPAIGLDVDQTFRLMEGFGGGMGGYTETCGAVSGAVMAAGWVKSAGSESPVSKMETYQLGDQMCAHFKAQNGSTICAELKGIGNPAGPLRSCPGCIQDAVDIAIDVLQADARAGE
;
A
#
# COMPACT_ATOMS: atom_id res chain seq x y z
N MET A 1 -17.41 -1.73 6.27
CA MET A 1 -16.62 -0.76 5.47
C MET A 1 -17.55 0.28 4.89
N SER A 2 -17.20 1.55 4.92
CA SER A 2 -18.02 2.60 4.34
C SER A 2 -17.21 3.48 3.38
N LYS A 3 -17.85 3.93 2.30
CA LYS A 3 -17.25 4.90 1.38
C LYS A 3 -16.87 6.19 2.12
N GLN A 4 -17.67 6.59 3.09
CA GLN A 4 -17.42 7.81 3.86
C GLN A 4 -16.09 7.75 4.61
N ALA A 5 -15.77 6.61 5.23
CA ALA A 5 -14.50 6.44 5.93
C ALA A 5 -13.31 6.58 4.97
N ILE A 6 -13.43 6.05 3.75
CA ILE A 6 -12.40 6.21 2.71
C ILE A 6 -12.27 7.67 2.30
N LEU A 7 -13.40 8.35 2.05
CA LEU A 7 -13.39 9.77 1.63
C LEU A 7 -12.84 10.70 2.70
N GLU A 8 -12.91 10.30 3.97
CA GLU A 8 -12.40 11.07 5.11
C GLU A 8 -10.92 10.80 5.43
N LEU A 9 -10.27 9.88 4.71
CA LEU A 9 -8.83 9.63 4.90
C LEU A 9 -8.04 10.92 4.64
N ASP A 10 -7.19 11.28 5.61
CA ASP A 10 -6.34 12.45 5.54
C ASP A 10 -4.90 12.03 5.26
N HIS A 11 -4.29 12.58 4.23
CA HIS A 11 -2.95 12.24 3.81
C HIS A 11 -1.91 12.42 4.93
N ASP A 12 -1.90 13.59 5.56
CA ASP A 12 -0.89 13.89 6.58
C ASP A 12 -1.08 13.04 7.84
N ALA A 13 -2.31 12.85 8.30
CA ALA A 13 -2.61 12.00 9.45
C ALA A 13 -2.21 10.54 9.18
N CYS A 14 -2.49 10.02 7.99
CA CYS A 14 -2.13 8.66 7.62
C CYS A 14 -0.61 8.48 7.50
N LYS A 15 0.08 9.44 6.90
CA LYS A 15 1.56 9.39 6.82
C LYS A 15 2.19 9.43 8.21
N THR A 16 1.68 10.27 9.10
CA THR A 16 2.13 10.32 10.50
C THR A 16 1.93 8.97 11.20
N GLN A 17 0.77 8.36 11.01
CA GLN A 17 0.49 7.04 11.60
C GLN A 17 1.42 5.96 11.03
N ALA A 18 1.66 5.96 9.73
CA ALA A 18 2.55 4.99 9.10
C ALA A 18 3.99 5.12 9.62
N MET A 19 4.47 6.36 9.83
CA MET A 19 5.79 6.58 10.40
C MET A 19 5.86 6.13 11.86
N ALA A 20 4.79 6.33 12.64
CA ALA A 20 4.72 5.84 14.01
C ALA A 20 4.79 4.30 14.05
N TYR A 21 4.09 3.62 13.14
CA TYR A 21 4.18 2.16 13.03
C TYR A 21 5.60 1.70 12.67
N LEU A 22 6.25 2.40 11.74
CA LEU A 22 7.64 2.07 11.38
C LEU A 22 8.57 2.15 12.60
N GLU A 23 8.43 3.19 13.42
CA GLU A 23 9.20 3.36 14.67
C GLU A 23 8.91 2.25 15.68
N GLN A 24 7.70 1.69 15.67
CA GLN A 24 7.32 0.57 16.54
C GLN A 24 7.86 -0.78 16.06
N GLY A 25 8.49 -0.84 14.89
CA GLY A 25 9.03 -2.07 14.35
C GLY A 25 8.22 -2.73 13.25
N PHE A 26 7.13 -2.09 12.78
CA PHE A 26 6.39 -2.57 11.62
C PHE A 26 7.27 -2.47 10.37
N ASN A 27 7.19 -3.45 9.48
CA ASN A 27 7.86 -3.32 8.18
C ASN A 27 7.05 -2.44 7.23
N CYS A 28 7.59 -2.18 6.03
CA CYS A 28 6.97 -1.28 5.05
C CYS A 28 5.55 -1.72 4.66
N ALA A 29 5.33 -3.01 4.45
CA ALA A 29 4.02 -3.54 4.09
C ALA A 29 3.02 -3.38 5.24
N GLN A 30 3.44 -3.69 6.45
CA GLN A 30 2.62 -3.55 7.65
C GLN A 30 2.29 -2.10 7.96
N ALA A 31 3.28 -1.21 7.84
CA ALA A 31 3.08 0.23 8.12
C ALA A 31 2.00 0.82 7.20
N VAL A 32 2.04 0.53 5.92
CA VAL A 32 1.04 1.03 4.96
C VAL A 32 -0.32 0.36 5.19
N ALA A 33 -0.35 -0.95 5.22
CA ALA A 33 -1.61 -1.71 5.32
C ALA A 33 -2.35 -1.44 6.63
N CYS A 34 -1.64 -1.43 7.76
CA CYS A 34 -2.26 -1.19 9.07
C CYS A 34 -2.75 0.25 9.23
N THR A 35 -2.10 1.19 8.56
CA THR A 35 -2.58 2.59 8.54
C THR A 35 -3.92 2.70 7.83
N LEU A 36 -4.12 1.97 6.74
CA LEU A 36 -5.36 2.00 5.97
C LEU A 36 -6.45 1.11 6.55
N ALA A 37 -6.08 0.09 7.32
CA ALA A 37 -6.98 -0.95 7.81
C ALA A 37 -8.24 -0.42 8.50
N PRO A 38 -8.18 0.51 9.47
CA PRO A 38 -9.39 0.98 10.14
C PRO A 38 -10.42 1.58 9.19
N ALA A 39 -9.98 2.36 8.20
CA ALA A 39 -10.89 3.04 7.27
C ALA A 39 -11.59 2.05 6.32
N ILE A 40 -11.00 0.90 6.08
CA ILE A 40 -11.57 -0.11 5.19
C ILE A 40 -12.19 -1.29 5.95
N GLY A 41 -12.29 -1.20 7.27
CA GLY A 41 -12.98 -2.20 8.09
C GLY A 41 -12.17 -3.46 8.36
N LEU A 42 -10.85 -3.37 8.34
CA LEU A 42 -9.95 -4.47 8.68
C LEU A 42 -9.41 -4.35 10.10
N ASP A 43 -9.26 -5.48 10.77
CA ASP A 43 -8.60 -5.55 12.06
C ASP A 43 -7.09 -5.33 11.89
N VAL A 44 -6.52 -4.47 12.72
CA VAL A 44 -5.10 -4.11 12.62
C VAL A 44 -4.18 -5.30 12.88
N ASP A 45 -4.45 -6.11 13.91
CA ASP A 45 -3.60 -7.25 14.23
C ASP A 45 -3.63 -8.32 13.14
N GLN A 46 -4.81 -8.61 12.60
CA GLN A 46 -4.93 -9.56 11.48
C GLN A 46 -4.20 -9.04 10.24
N THR A 47 -4.36 -7.76 9.93
CA THR A 47 -3.67 -7.12 8.81
C THR A 47 -2.15 -7.18 9.00
N PHE A 48 -1.67 -6.90 10.20
CA PHE A 48 -0.26 -7.00 10.55
C PHE A 48 0.29 -8.40 10.22
N ARG A 49 -0.41 -9.44 10.67
CA ARG A 49 0.01 -10.84 10.44
C ARG A 49 0.02 -11.21 8.96
N LEU A 50 -1.04 -10.84 8.23
CA LEU A 50 -1.16 -11.14 6.81
C LEU A 50 -0.08 -10.45 5.97
N MET A 51 0.35 -9.25 6.37
CA MET A 51 1.29 -8.44 5.60
C MET A 51 2.75 -8.64 5.99
N GLU A 52 3.05 -9.37 7.06
CA GLU A 52 4.42 -9.49 7.57
C GLU A 52 5.40 -10.05 6.53
N GLY A 53 4.99 -11.07 5.79
CA GLY A 53 5.84 -11.70 4.78
C GLY A 53 6.09 -10.85 3.53
N PHE A 54 5.33 -9.78 3.32
CA PHE A 54 5.47 -8.91 2.15
C PHE A 54 6.51 -7.81 2.35
N GLY A 55 6.99 -7.61 3.56
CA GLY A 55 8.04 -6.64 3.85
C GLY A 55 9.37 -7.02 3.23
N GLY A 56 10.21 -6.02 2.97
CA GLY A 56 11.52 -6.26 2.39
C GLY A 56 11.46 -6.93 1.02
N GLY A 57 10.52 -6.53 0.15
CA GLY A 57 10.40 -7.09 -1.20
C GLY A 57 10.27 -8.61 -1.19
N MET A 58 9.29 -9.14 -0.47
CA MET A 58 9.04 -10.57 -0.25
C MET A 58 10.16 -11.25 0.55
N GLY A 59 10.76 -10.52 1.47
CA GLY A 59 11.76 -11.03 2.41
C GLY A 59 13.20 -11.04 1.91
N GLY A 60 13.42 -11.13 0.62
CA GLY A 60 14.76 -11.20 0.04
C GLY A 60 15.22 -9.94 -0.69
N TYR A 61 14.45 -8.88 -0.62
CA TYR A 61 14.68 -7.57 -1.26
C TYR A 61 14.61 -7.58 -2.79
N THR A 62 14.25 -8.70 -3.40
CA THR A 62 14.29 -8.89 -4.86
C THR A 62 12.98 -8.62 -5.58
N GLU A 63 11.87 -8.57 -4.84
CA GLU A 63 10.54 -8.45 -5.41
C GLU A 63 9.91 -7.08 -5.13
N THR A 64 8.60 -6.96 -5.35
CA THR A 64 7.87 -5.70 -5.18
C THR A 64 8.05 -5.10 -3.78
N CYS A 65 8.30 -3.80 -3.72
CA CYS A 65 8.36 -3.03 -2.48
C CYS A 65 7.13 -3.31 -1.60
N GLY A 66 7.38 -3.62 -0.32
CA GLY A 66 6.31 -3.94 0.62
C GLY A 66 5.30 -2.81 0.80
N ALA A 67 5.73 -1.56 0.69
CA ALA A 67 4.83 -0.41 0.76
C ALA A 67 3.78 -0.45 -0.37
N VAL A 68 4.20 -0.79 -1.59
CA VAL A 68 3.31 -0.97 -2.73
C VAL A 68 2.36 -2.15 -2.49
N SER A 69 2.89 -3.27 -2.00
CA SER A 69 2.07 -4.45 -1.66
C SER A 69 0.99 -4.12 -0.64
N GLY A 70 1.32 -3.34 0.38
CA GLY A 70 0.36 -2.88 1.40
C GLY A 70 -0.76 -2.02 0.81
N ALA A 71 -0.43 -1.12 -0.11
CA ALA A 71 -1.42 -0.31 -0.81
C ALA A 71 -2.35 -1.18 -1.67
N VAL A 72 -1.79 -2.11 -2.42
CA VAL A 72 -2.56 -3.01 -3.31
C VAL A 72 -3.47 -3.94 -2.51
N MET A 73 -3.06 -4.38 -1.33
CA MET A 73 -3.92 -5.14 -0.42
C MET A 73 -5.22 -4.39 -0.13
N ALA A 74 -5.13 -3.09 0.14
CA ALA A 74 -6.31 -2.26 0.40
C ALA A 74 -7.25 -2.21 -0.82
N ALA A 75 -6.71 -2.12 -2.02
CA ALA A 75 -7.50 -2.17 -3.25
C ALA A 75 -8.28 -3.49 -3.35
N GLY A 76 -7.63 -4.60 -3.07
CA GLY A 76 -8.27 -5.92 -3.10
C GLY A 76 -9.41 -6.01 -2.10
N TRP A 77 -9.19 -5.59 -0.88
CA TRP A 77 -10.22 -5.62 0.16
C TRP A 77 -11.44 -4.77 -0.21
N VAL A 78 -11.19 -3.57 -0.73
CA VAL A 78 -12.26 -2.62 -1.07
C VAL A 78 -13.09 -3.10 -2.26
N LYS A 79 -12.46 -3.66 -3.29
CA LYS A 79 -13.14 -4.03 -4.54
C LYS A 79 -13.65 -5.45 -4.59
N SER A 80 -13.09 -6.36 -3.77
CA SER A 80 -13.47 -7.77 -3.85
C SER A 80 -14.94 -8.00 -3.52
N ALA A 81 -15.59 -8.82 -4.33
CA ALA A 81 -16.95 -9.30 -4.08
C ALA A 81 -16.99 -10.50 -3.11
N GLY A 82 -15.82 -10.99 -2.70
CA GLY A 82 -15.71 -12.13 -1.78
C GLY A 82 -15.66 -13.48 -2.47
N SER A 83 -15.32 -14.51 -1.71
CA SER A 83 -15.08 -15.86 -2.23
C SER A 83 -16.36 -16.57 -2.74
N GLU A 84 -17.51 -16.16 -2.27
CA GLU A 84 -18.78 -16.73 -2.73
C GLU A 84 -19.18 -16.24 -4.13
N SER A 85 -18.58 -15.12 -4.58
CA SER A 85 -18.82 -14.55 -5.91
C SER A 85 -17.51 -14.08 -6.53
N PRO A 86 -16.65 -14.99 -7.03
CA PRO A 86 -15.28 -14.66 -7.43
C PRO A 86 -15.22 -14.02 -8.82
N VAL A 87 -15.86 -12.85 -8.99
CA VAL A 87 -16.03 -12.17 -10.28
C VAL A 87 -15.36 -10.79 -10.34
N SER A 88 -14.79 -10.31 -9.25
CA SER A 88 -14.36 -8.91 -9.12
C SER A 88 -12.87 -8.66 -9.41
N LYS A 89 -12.10 -9.69 -9.73
CA LYS A 89 -10.63 -9.53 -9.83
C LYS A 89 -10.18 -8.48 -10.84
N MET A 90 -10.87 -8.34 -11.95
CA MET A 90 -10.47 -7.37 -12.99
C MET A 90 -10.63 -5.92 -12.51
N GLU A 91 -11.66 -5.64 -11.72
CA GLU A 91 -11.84 -4.32 -11.10
C GLU A 91 -10.74 -4.03 -10.07
N THR A 92 -10.41 -5.03 -9.27
CA THR A 92 -9.29 -4.92 -8.31
C THR A 92 -7.96 -4.68 -9.03
N TYR A 93 -7.73 -5.40 -10.13
CA TYR A 93 -6.49 -5.25 -10.92
C TYR A 93 -6.34 -3.83 -11.47
N GLN A 94 -7.42 -3.18 -11.86
CA GLN A 94 -7.37 -1.79 -12.35
C GLN A 94 -6.83 -0.85 -11.27
N LEU A 95 -7.29 -1.00 -10.03
CA LEU A 95 -6.79 -0.17 -8.92
C LEU A 95 -5.34 -0.50 -8.59
N GLY A 96 -5.01 -1.78 -8.53
CA GLY A 96 -3.63 -2.22 -8.27
C GLY A 96 -2.66 -1.72 -9.34
N ASP A 97 -3.05 -1.80 -10.60
CA ASP A 97 -2.26 -1.29 -11.72
C ASP A 97 -2.02 0.21 -11.60
N GLN A 98 -3.06 0.99 -11.28
CA GLN A 98 -2.93 2.43 -11.05
C GLN A 98 -1.95 2.74 -9.92
N MET A 99 -2.04 2.02 -8.80
CA MET A 99 -1.14 2.21 -7.67
C MET A 99 0.32 1.93 -8.05
N CYS A 100 0.57 0.82 -8.74
CA CYS A 100 1.90 0.46 -9.19
C CYS A 100 2.46 1.46 -10.20
N ALA A 101 1.65 1.89 -11.17
CA ALA A 101 2.05 2.84 -12.19
C ALA A 101 2.39 4.21 -11.60
N HIS A 102 1.57 4.71 -10.68
CA HIS A 102 1.84 5.99 -9.99
C HIS A 102 3.12 5.92 -9.17
N PHE A 103 3.31 4.85 -8.42
CA PHE A 103 4.50 4.68 -7.60
C PHE A 103 5.76 4.61 -8.47
N LYS A 104 5.72 3.84 -9.55
CA LYS A 104 6.84 3.71 -10.47
C LYS A 104 7.17 5.04 -11.18
N ALA A 105 6.15 5.79 -11.58
CA ALA A 105 6.34 7.11 -12.20
C ALA A 105 7.04 8.07 -11.24
N GLN A 106 6.68 8.05 -9.96
CA GLN A 106 7.28 8.89 -8.93
C GLN A 106 8.70 8.48 -8.56
N ASN A 107 8.98 7.18 -8.47
CA ASN A 107 10.20 6.67 -7.83
C ASN A 107 11.12 5.89 -8.78
N GLY A 108 10.72 5.66 -10.01
CA GLY A 108 11.52 4.98 -11.03
C GLY A 108 11.41 3.47 -11.04
N SER A 109 10.88 2.85 -9.97
CA SER A 109 10.74 1.40 -9.85
C SER A 109 9.71 1.04 -8.78
N THR A 110 9.24 -0.20 -8.81
CA THR A 110 8.48 -0.82 -7.72
C THR A 110 9.28 -1.92 -7.03
N ILE A 111 10.47 -2.22 -7.50
CA ILE A 111 11.29 -3.34 -7.01
C ILE A 111 12.13 -2.89 -5.82
N CYS A 112 12.04 -3.65 -4.72
CA CYS A 112 12.70 -3.31 -3.46
C CYS A 112 14.21 -3.06 -3.63
N ALA A 113 14.93 -3.97 -4.27
CA ALA A 113 16.38 -3.84 -4.46
C ALA A 113 16.75 -2.58 -5.26
N GLU A 114 15.96 -2.24 -6.28
CA GLU A 114 16.20 -1.05 -7.09
C GLU A 114 15.95 0.23 -6.29
N LEU A 115 14.87 0.25 -5.51
CA LEU A 115 14.55 1.40 -4.64
C LEU A 115 15.60 1.61 -3.56
N LYS A 116 16.09 0.53 -2.96
CA LYS A 116 17.16 0.57 -1.94
C LYS A 116 18.53 0.88 -2.55
N GLY A 117 18.68 0.70 -3.86
CA GLY A 117 19.98 0.89 -4.53
C GLY A 117 20.96 -0.23 -4.26
N ILE A 118 20.48 -1.43 -3.97
CA ILE A 118 21.37 -2.58 -3.71
C ILE A 118 22.18 -2.89 -4.96
N GLY A 119 23.52 -2.85 -4.81
CA GLY A 119 24.44 -3.07 -5.92
C GLY A 119 24.53 -1.91 -6.91
N ASN A 120 23.91 -0.77 -6.63
CA ASN A 120 23.92 0.41 -7.51
C ASN A 120 24.84 1.49 -6.91
N PRO A 121 25.94 1.86 -7.59
CA PRO A 121 26.84 2.92 -7.11
C PRO A 121 26.16 4.29 -6.96
N ALA A 122 25.06 4.54 -7.71
CA ALA A 122 24.30 5.79 -7.61
C ALA A 122 23.45 5.87 -6.33
N GLY A 123 23.30 4.74 -5.60
CA GLY A 123 22.55 4.68 -4.36
C GLY A 123 21.04 4.45 -4.54
N PRO A 124 20.25 4.63 -3.47
CA PRO A 124 18.82 4.37 -3.50
C PRO A 124 18.04 5.37 -4.37
N LEU A 125 16.99 4.89 -5.02
CA LEU A 125 16.04 5.75 -5.73
C LEU A 125 15.12 6.46 -4.74
N ARG A 126 14.74 5.77 -3.66
CA ARG A 126 13.89 6.32 -2.62
C ARG A 126 14.17 5.61 -1.29
N SER A 127 14.14 6.33 -0.18
CA SER A 127 14.27 5.73 1.16
C SER A 127 13.04 4.88 1.50
N CYS A 128 13.19 3.90 2.40
CA CYS A 128 12.05 3.10 2.88
C CYS A 128 10.94 3.98 3.49
N PRO A 129 11.25 4.93 4.40
CA PRO A 129 10.23 5.86 4.90
C PRO A 129 9.55 6.65 3.79
N GLY A 130 10.31 7.08 2.77
CA GLY A 130 9.76 7.77 1.61
C GLY A 130 8.81 6.89 0.81
N CYS A 131 9.18 5.63 0.57
CA CYS A 131 8.32 4.66 -0.12
C CYS A 131 7.00 4.45 0.63
N ILE A 132 7.05 4.35 1.96
CA ILE A 132 5.86 4.19 2.80
C ILE A 132 4.94 5.40 2.65
N GLN A 133 5.48 6.60 2.76
CA GLN A 133 4.69 7.83 2.65
C GLN A 133 4.05 7.97 1.26
N ASP A 134 4.83 7.70 0.20
CA ASP A 134 4.33 7.76 -1.18
C ASP A 134 3.23 6.72 -1.41
N ALA A 135 3.39 5.49 -0.92
CA ALA A 135 2.39 4.44 -1.06
C ALA A 135 1.09 4.78 -0.32
N VAL A 136 1.18 5.40 0.86
CA VAL A 136 0.00 5.86 1.61
C VAL A 136 -0.74 6.94 0.79
N ASP A 137 -0.03 7.94 0.29
CA ASP A 137 -0.63 8.99 -0.54
C ASP A 137 -1.32 8.42 -1.77
N ILE A 138 -0.64 7.53 -2.49
CA ILE A 138 -1.15 6.91 -3.71
C ILE A 138 -2.39 6.06 -3.41
N ALA A 139 -2.34 5.25 -2.35
CA ALA A 139 -3.48 4.44 -1.94
C ALA A 139 -4.71 5.31 -1.63
N ILE A 140 -4.53 6.38 -0.88
CA ILE A 140 -5.63 7.30 -0.56
C ILE A 140 -6.19 7.93 -1.84
N ASP A 141 -5.34 8.44 -2.71
CA ASP A 141 -5.77 9.07 -3.95
C ASP A 141 -6.57 8.10 -4.84
N VAL A 142 -6.07 6.89 -5.04
CA VAL A 142 -6.72 5.89 -5.88
C VAL A 142 -8.04 5.42 -5.26
N LEU A 143 -8.05 5.13 -3.97
CA LEU A 143 -9.26 4.67 -3.27
C LEU A 143 -10.33 5.76 -3.21
N GLN A 144 -9.96 7.01 -2.97
CA GLN A 144 -10.91 8.12 -2.95
C GLN A 144 -11.49 8.42 -4.33
N ALA A 145 -10.67 8.38 -5.38
CA ALA A 145 -11.14 8.55 -6.75
C ALA A 145 -12.13 7.43 -7.14
N ASP A 146 -11.84 6.20 -6.79
CA ASP A 146 -12.73 5.06 -7.00
C ASP A 146 -14.05 5.22 -6.24
N ALA A 147 -14.00 5.65 -4.99
CA ALA A 147 -15.19 5.88 -4.17
C ALA A 147 -16.10 6.97 -4.79
N ARG A 148 -15.50 8.04 -5.30
CA ARG A 148 -16.26 9.13 -5.95
C ARG A 148 -16.86 8.70 -7.28
N ALA A 149 -16.15 7.89 -8.06
CA ALA A 149 -16.63 7.40 -9.36
C ALA A 149 -17.86 6.49 -9.23
N GLY A 150 -18.07 5.87 -8.06
CA GLY A 150 -19.23 5.03 -7.77
C GLY A 150 -20.46 5.80 -7.28
N GLU A 151 -20.40 7.11 -7.22
CA GLU A 151 -21.52 7.97 -6.76
C GLU A 151 -22.52 8.31 -7.86
#